data_77eb7d50c0095d0a7dee8df0115c5f9d
#
_entry.id   77eb7d50c0095d0a7dee8df0115c5f9d
#
_cell.length_a   1.000
_cell.length_b   1.000
_cell.length_c   1.000
_cell.angle_alpha   90.00
_cell.angle_beta   90.00
_cell.angle_gamma   90.00
#
_symmetry.space_group_name_H-M   'P 1'
#
loop_
_entity.id
_entity.type
_entity.pdbx_description
1 polymer ?
#
loop_
_entity_poly.entity_id
_entity_poly.type
_entity_poly.pdbx_seq_one_letter_code
_entity_poly.pdbx_strand_id
1 'polypeptide(L)'
;MTDEPPVLLTRDADDPAVVVLTLNRPARYNALTVELKSALRASLALLADADDVRAAVLTGAGKAFCVGQDLGEHAEALAADPGSSFNTVVEHYNPIVTELTELPFPTVAAINGPCVGAGLGFVMACDLRVAAAGLKLSTAFTGIGLTADSGLSASLAHAVGVPRAMELLLLNEPFSTDDALAWGLVRTVVPPEDVLGSALELARRLATGPTKAYVEVRHAVRFGAVNAMPEVLAAEGAAQARLAHTEDHAGAVADFLAKRKPTFHGK
;
A
#
# COMPACT_ATOMS: atom_id res chain seq x y z
N MET A 1 15.98 -6.77 -23.79
CA MET A 1 14.80 -6.76 -22.89
C MET A 1 15.03 -7.92 -21.96
N THR A 2 15.07 -7.70 -20.65
CA THR A 2 15.19 -8.78 -19.66
C THR A 2 13.90 -9.58 -19.69
N ASP A 3 14.00 -10.91 -19.79
CA ASP A 3 12.87 -11.87 -19.87
C ASP A 3 12.16 -12.03 -18.49
N GLU A 4 12.46 -11.14 -17.56
CA GLU A 4 11.90 -11.16 -16.21
C GLU A 4 10.53 -10.43 -16.16
N PRO A 5 9.57 -11.00 -15.41
CA PRO A 5 8.23 -10.40 -15.30
C PRO A 5 8.29 -9.01 -14.68
N PRO A 6 7.41 -8.07 -15.09
CA PRO A 6 7.42 -6.68 -14.63
C PRO A 6 7.00 -6.54 -13.16
N VAL A 7 6.45 -7.58 -12.56
CA VAL A 7 6.17 -7.69 -11.12
C VAL A 7 6.65 -9.06 -10.64
N LEU A 8 7.41 -9.07 -9.54
CA LEU A 8 7.85 -10.29 -8.87
C LEU A 8 6.99 -10.53 -7.63
N LEU A 9 6.57 -11.76 -7.45
CA LEU A 9 5.88 -12.24 -6.26
C LEU A 9 6.75 -13.30 -5.61
N THR A 10 7.34 -13.00 -4.45
CA THR A 10 8.24 -13.91 -3.73
C THR A 10 7.80 -14.09 -2.29
N ARG A 11 8.04 -15.26 -1.71
CA ARG A 11 7.82 -15.48 -0.28
C ARG A 11 9.06 -15.09 0.50
N ASP A 12 8.85 -14.56 1.68
CA ASP A 12 9.94 -14.31 2.62
C ASP A 12 10.60 -15.64 3.05
N ALA A 13 11.93 -15.63 3.13
CA ALA A 13 12.69 -16.84 3.44
C ALA A 13 12.52 -17.30 4.91
N ASP A 14 12.27 -16.36 5.82
CA ASP A 14 12.15 -16.64 7.25
C ASP A 14 10.70 -16.93 7.68
N ASP A 15 9.71 -16.41 6.92
CA ASP A 15 8.29 -16.65 7.19
C ASP A 15 7.50 -16.74 5.86
N PRO A 16 7.15 -17.94 5.39
CA PRO A 16 6.45 -18.13 4.12
C PRO A 16 5.02 -17.54 4.09
N ALA A 17 4.45 -17.17 5.24
CA ALA A 17 3.19 -16.45 5.32
C ALA A 17 3.32 -14.96 4.97
N VAL A 18 4.55 -14.47 4.78
CA VAL A 18 4.85 -13.11 4.30
C VAL A 18 5.26 -13.16 2.83
N VAL A 19 4.65 -12.30 2.02
CA VAL A 19 4.93 -12.18 0.59
C VAL A 19 5.49 -10.82 0.26
N VAL A 20 6.46 -10.77 -0.64
CA VAL A 20 7.02 -9.54 -1.21
C VAL A 20 6.53 -9.38 -2.64
N LEU A 21 5.85 -8.28 -2.90
CA LEU A 21 5.40 -7.82 -4.20
C LEU A 21 6.35 -6.73 -4.68
N THR A 22 7.15 -7.01 -5.72
CA THR A 22 8.19 -6.10 -6.20
C THR A 22 7.85 -5.59 -7.59
N LEU A 23 7.74 -4.27 -7.75
CA LEU A 23 7.67 -3.63 -9.06
C LEU A 23 9.03 -3.79 -9.74
N ASN A 24 9.11 -4.44 -10.91
CA ASN A 24 10.36 -4.93 -11.49
C ASN A 24 10.65 -4.35 -12.87
N ARG A 25 10.74 -3.01 -12.94
CA ARG A 25 11.28 -2.28 -14.10
C ARG A 25 12.41 -1.33 -13.66
N PRO A 26 13.50 -1.85 -13.03
CA PRO A 26 14.53 -1.02 -12.40
C PRO A 26 15.23 -0.06 -13.37
N ALA A 27 15.41 -0.45 -14.63
CA ALA A 27 16.02 0.38 -15.68
C ALA A 27 15.17 1.62 -16.05
N ARG A 28 13.88 1.64 -15.65
CA ARG A 28 12.93 2.73 -15.85
C ARG A 28 12.34 3.22 -14.54
N TYR A 29 13.06 3.05 -13.42
CA TYR A 29 12.62 3.50 -12.09
C TYR A 29 11.21 3.02 -11.71
N ASN A 30 10.82 1.84 -12.19
CA ASN A 30 9.51 1.23 -11.97
C ASN A 30 8.33 2.11 -12.47
N ALA A 31 8.56 2.87 -13.57
CA ALA A 31 7.50 3.62 -14.23
C ALA A 31 6.39 2.67 -14.71
N LEU A 32 5.14 3.10 -14.52
CA LEU A 32 3.92 2.29 -14.67
C LEU A 32 3.47 2.27 -16.14
N THR A 33 3.85 1.21 -16.86
CA THR A 33 3.27 0.86 -18.17
C THR A 33 1.98 0.08 -17.98
N VAL A 34 1.20 -0.09 -19.05
CA VAL A 34 0.01 -0.97 -19.06
C VAL A 34 0.41 -2.39 -18.67
N GLU A 35 1.55 -2.89 -19.18
CA GLU A 35 2.07 -4.22 -18.86
C GLU A 35 2.33 -4.37 -17.35
N LEU A 36 3.05 -3.43 -16.72
CA LEU A 36 3.34 -3.48 -15.28
C LEU A 36 2.05 -3.38 -14.45
N LYS A 37 1.14 -2.46 -14.82
CA LYS A 37 -0.14 -2.29 -14.12
C LYS A 37 -0.99 -3.56 -14.20
N SER A 38 -1.06 -4.20 -15.37
CA SER A 38 -1.80 -5.46 -15.56
C SER A 38 -1.18 -6.62 -14.77
N ALA A 39 0.16 -6.74 -14.76
CA ALA A 39 0.87 -7.73 -13.96
C ALA A 39 0.69 -7.52 -12.46
N LEU A 40 0.67 -6.25 -12.00
CA LEU A 40 0.40 -5.91 -10.61
C LEU A 40 -1.00 -6.37 -10.20
N ARG A 41 -2.03 -6.08 -11.00
CA ARG A 41 -3.40 -6.53 -10.77
C ARG A 41 -3.52 -8.06 -10.72
N ALA A 42 -2.88 -8.74 -11.68
CA ALA A 42 -2.85 -10.21 -11.68
C ALA A 42 -2.21 -10.77 -10.39
N SER A 43 -1.12 -10.14 -9.91
CA SER A 43 -0.47 -10.53 -8.66
C SER A 43 -1.35 -10.25 -7.43
N LEU A 44 -2.07 -9.12 -7.41
CA LEU A 44 -3.01 -8.78 -6.32
C LEU A 44 -4.19 -9.76 -6.29
N ALA A 45 -4.73 -10.16 -7.44
CA ALA A 45 -5.78 -11.17 -7.52
C ALA A 45 -5.31 -12.53 -6.96
N LEU A 46 -4.10 -12.98 -7.31
CA LEU A 46 -3.50 -14.20 -6.74
C LEU A 46 -3.36 -14.11 -5.22
N LEU A 47 -2.98 -12.94 -4.70
CA LEU A 47 -2.82 -12.71 -3.27
C LEU A 47 -4.17 -12.66 -2.54
N ALA A 48 -5.22 -12.14 -3.17
CA ALA A 48 -6.55 -12.09 -2.58
C ALA A 48 -7.14 -13.49 -2.33
N ASP A 49 -6.76 -14.47 -3.17
CA ASP A 49 -7.20 -15.87 -3.08
C ASP A 49 -6.25 -16.76 -2.25
N ALA A 50 -5.15 -16.20 -1.71
CA ALA A 50 -4.12 -16.97 -1.01
C ALA A 50 -4.42 -17.13 0.48
N ASP A 51 -4.95 -18.28 0.89
CA ASP A 51 -5.34 -18.58 2.28
C ASP A 51 -4.16 -18.69 3.26
N ASP A 52 -2.95 -18.89 2.75
CA ASP A 52 -1.72 -19.09 3.54
C ASP A 52 -0.88 -17.83 3.69
N VAL A 53 -1.28 -16.70 3.06
CA VAL A 53 -0.62 -15.40 3.21
C VAL A 53 -1.26 -14.62 4.37
N ARG A 54 -0.44 -14.02 5.21
CA ARG A 54 -0.87 -13.27 6.39
C ARG A 54 -0.37 -11.83 6.44
N ALA A 55 0.61 -11.48 5.60
CA ALA A 55 1.05 -10.10 5.39
C ALA A 55 1.77 -9.97 4.05
N ALA A 56 1.76 -8.77 3.45
CA ALA A 56 2.51 -8.50 2.24
C ALA A 56 3.36 -7.23 2.38
N VAL A 57 4.50 -7.23 1.68
CA VAL A 57 5.38 -6.07 1.50
C VAL A 57 5.33 -5.65 0.04
N LEU A 58 5.05 -4.38 -0.23
CA LEU A 58 5.14 -3.77 -1.58
C LEU A 58 6.43 -2.94 -1.66
N THR A 59 7.26 -3.19 -2.67
CA THR A 59 8.52 -2.48 -2.90
C THR A 59 8.84 -2.32 -4.38
N GLY A 60 9.94 -1.61 -4.70
CA GLY A 60 10.44 -1.47 -6.07
C GLY A 60 11.82 -2.10 -6.24
N ALA A 61 12.07 -2.74 -7.36
CA ALA A 61 13.41 -3.21 -7.72
C ALA A 61 14.35 -2.04 -8.03
N GLY A 62 15.63 -2.18 -7.67
CA GLY A 62 16.67 -1.20 -7.98
C GLY A 62 16.61 0.07 -7.14
N LYS A 63 16.80 1.23 -7.78
CA LYS A 63 17.06 2.51 -7.10
C LYS A 63 15.80 3.37 -6.83
N ALA A 64 14.62 2.91 -7.22
CA ALA A 64 13.36 3.63 -7.03
C ALA A 64 12.28 2.71 -6.50
N PHE A 65 11.35 3.26 -5.75
CA PHE A 65 10.09 2.58 -5.48
C PHE A 65 9.24 2.59 -6.76
N CYS A 66 8.76 3.75 -7.20
CA CYS A 66 7.98 3.94 -8.42
C CYS A 66 7.88 5.43 -8.75
N VAL A 67 8.17 5.81 -9.98
CA VAL A 67 8.11 7.22 -10.42
C VAL A 67 6.79 7.61 -11.11
N GLY A 68 5.74 6.79 -10.93
CA GLY A 68 4.41 7.05 -11.49
C GLY A 68 4.26 6.57 -12.93
N GLN A 69 3.32 7.15 -13.68
CA GLN A 69 3.01 6.80 -15.06
C GLN A 69 4.24 6.85 -15.96
N ASP A 70 4.41 5.86 -16.83
CA ASP A 70 5.41 5.92 -17.91
C ASP A 70 5.00 7.01 -18.91
N LEU A 71 5.72 8.14 -18.88
CA LEU A 71 5.38 9.30 -19.70
C LEU A 71 5.63 9.08 -21.21
N GLY A 72 6.48 8.13 -21.57
CA GLY A 72 6.67 7.74 -22.98
C GLY A 72 5.41 7.06 -23.53
N GLU A 73 4.93 6.03 -22.83
CA GLU A 73 3.67 5.34 -23.17
C GLU A 73 2.47 6.30 -23.13
N HIS A 74 2.44 7.19 -22.12
CA HIS A 74 1.37 8.18 -22.03
C HIS A 74 1.35 9.17 -23.19
N ALA A 75 2.52 9.66 -23.62
CA ALA A 75 2.62 10.57 -24.75
C ALA A 75 2.16 9.91 -26.07
N GLU A 76 2.49 8.64 -26.27
CA GLU A 76 2.01 7.87 -27.42
C GLU A 76 0.48 7.70 -27.39
N ALA A 77 -0.10 7.34 -26.22
CA ALA A 77 -1.55 7.23 -26.06
C ALA A 77 -2.26 8.57 -26.28
N LEU A 78 -1.70 9.66 -25.74
CA LEU A 78 -2.25 11.02 -25.91
C LEU A 78 -2.22 11.49 -27.38
N ALA A 79 -1.16 11.14 -28.11
CA ALA A 79 -1.05 11.46 -29.53
C ALA A 79 -2.02 10.63 -30.40
N ALA A 80 -2.30 9.39 -29.99
CA ALA A 80 -3.22 8.50 -30.70
C ALA A 80 -4.68 8.90 -30.48
N ASP A 81 -5.10 9.07 -29.22
CA ASP A 81 -6.46 9.49 -28.83
C ASP A 81 -6.46 10.18 -27.45
N PRO A 82 -6.50 11.51 -27.41
CA PRO A 82 -6.56 12.24 -26.14
C PRO A 82 -7.74 11.86 -25.26
N GLY A 83 -8.88 11.48 -25.86
CA GLY A 83 -10.10 11.14 -25.13
C GLY A 83 -9.98 9.85 -24.32
N SER A 84 -9.25 8.86 -24.83
CA SER A 84 -9.04 7.56 -24.18
C SER A 84 -7.74 7.46 -23.38
N SER A 85 -6.81 8.40 -23.51
CA SER A 85 -5.48 8.35 -22.89
C SER A 85 -5.51 8.25 -21.37
N PHE A 86 -6.61 8.66 -20.71
CA PHE A 86 -6.85 8.58 -19.28
C PHE A 86 -7.73 7.39 -18.83
N ASN A 87 -8.16 6.53 -19.75
CA ASN A 87 -8.88 5.30 -19.38
C ASN A 87 -8.06 4.45 -18.41
N THR A 88 -6.74 4.54 -18.46
CA THR A 88 -5.82 3.86 -17.54
C THR A 88 -6.12 4.16 -16.06
N VAL A 89 -6.72 5.31 -15.73
CA VAL A 89 -7.13 5.63 -14.35
C VAL A 89 -8.23 4.68 -13.91
N VAL A 90 -9.27 4.54 -14.71
CA VAL A 90 -10.44 3.68 -14.39
C VAL A 90 -10.10 2.20 -14.58
N GLU A 91 -9.32 1.87 -15.60
CA GLU A 91 -9.02 0.48 -15.97
C GLU A 91 -7.91 -0.13 -15.12
N HIS A 92 -6.98 0.66 -14.60
CA HIS A 92 -5.79 0.18 -13.89
C HIS A 92 -5.62 0.79 -12.50
N TYR A 93 -5.49 2.13 -12.37
CA TYR A 93 -5.14 2.74 -11.09
C TYR A 93 -6.20 2.55 -10.02
N ASN A 94 -7.47 2.84 -10.35
CA ASN A 94 -8.57 2.66 -9.39
C ASN A 94 -8.68 1.19 -8.93
N PRO A 95 -8.69 0.18 -9.85
CA PRO A 95 -8.67 -1.22 -9.43
C PRO A 95 -7.46 -1.59 -8.57
N ILE A 96 -6.23 -1.19 -8.93
CA ILE A 96 -5.03 -1.48 -8.13
C ILE A 96 -5.17 -0.97 -6.70
N VAL A 97 -5.61 0.29 -6.53
CA VAL A 97 -5.79 0.86 -5.19
C VAL A 97 -6.87 0.11 -4.42
N THR A 98 -7.99 -0.20 -5.06
CA THR A 98 -9.07 -0.99 -4.44
C THR A 98 -8.57 -2.38 -4.04
N GLU A 99 -7.92 -3.09 -4.97
CA GLU A 99 -7.37 -4.43 -4.73
C GLU A 99 -6.34 -4.43 -3.59
N LEU A 100 -5.43 -3.43 -3.51
CA LEU A 100 -4.48 -3.27 -2.39
C LEU A 100 -5.19 -3.04 -1.06
N THR A 101 -6.23 -2.21 -1.07
CA THR A 101 -6.97 -1.87 0.16
C THR A 101 -7.86 -3.00 0.65
N GLU A 102 -8.27 -3.91 -0.22
CA GLU A 102 -9.17 -5.03 0.06
C GLU A 102 -8.44 -6.38 0.30
N LEU A 103 -7.11 -6.42 0.21
CA LEU A 103 -6.36 -7.65 0.51
C LEU A 103 -6.75 -8.19 1.91
N PRO A 104 -6.94 -9.54 2.05
CA PRO A 104 -7.43 -10.15 3.28
C PRO A 104 -6.36 -10.27 4.38
N PHE A 105 -5.35 -9.41 4.34
CA PHE A 105 -4.25 -9.31 5.31
C PHE A 105 -3.59 -7.93 5.26
N PRO A 106 -2.83 -7.53 6.31
CA PRO A 106 -2.12 -6.25 6.35
C PRO A 106 -1.02 -6.13 5.29
N THR A 107 -0.79 -4.89 4.85
CA THR A 107 0.22 -4.53 3.85
C THR A 107 1.22 -3.51 4.38
N VAL A 108 2.49 -3.65 4.00
CA VAL A 108 3.58 -2.73 4.34
C VAL A 108 4.23 -2.22 3.06
N ALA A 109 4.31 -0.91 2.87
CA ALA A 109 5.13 -0.33 1.79
C ALA A 109 6.58 -0.16 2.28
N ALA A 110 7.53 -0.70 1.52
CA ALA A 110 8.96 -0.52 1.69
C ALA A 110 9.48 0.47 0.64
N ILE A 111 9.56 1.75 1.00
CA ILE A 111 9.91 2.86 0.09
C ILE A 111 11.42 2.94 -0.01
N ASN A 112 12.00 2.19 -0.94
CA ASN A 112 13.44 2.02 -1.12
C ASN A 112 14.10 3.12 -1.97
N GLY A 113 13.33 4.01 -2.60
CA GLY A 113 13.83 5.06 -3.47
C GLY A 113 12.76 6.07 -3.86
N PRO A 114 13.01 6.94 -4.85
CA PRO A 114 12.04 7.92 -5.33
C PRO A 114 10.64 7.32 -5.52
N CYS A 115 9.63 8.04 -5.02
CA CYS A 115 8.23 7.63 -5.05
C CYS A 115 7.38 8.83 -5.45
N VAL A 116 6.72 8.74 -6.62
CA VAL A 116 6.11 9.90 -7.29
C VAL A 116 4.74 9.54 -7.85
N GLY A 117 3.80 10.49 -7.80
CA GLY A 117 2.50 10.40 -8.45
C GLY A 117 1.69 9.18 -8.01
N ALA A 118 1.25 8.35 -8.96
CA ALA A 118 0.50 7.12 -8.67
C ALA A 118 1.29 6.12 -7.81
N GLY A 119 2.64 6.12 -7.88
CA GLY A 119 3.49 5.35 -6.97
C GLY A 119 3.28 5.76 -5.51
N LEU A 120 3.15 7.06 -5.23
CA LEU A 120 2.81 7.55 -3.90
C LEU A 120 1.37 7.15 -3.51
N GLY A 121 0.44 7.13 -4.46
CA GLY A 121 -0.91 6.60 -4.25
C GLY A 121 -0.90 5.14 -3.78
N PHE A 122 -0.10 4.29 -4.40
CA PHE A 122 0.04 2.88 -3.98
C PHE A 122 0.66 2.73 -2.58
N VAL A 123 1.66 3.56 -2.26
CA VAL A 123 2.23 3.63 -0.91
C VAL A 123 1.16 4.01 0.11
N MET A 124 0.31 4.99 -0.20
CA MET A 124 -0.77 5.44 0.70
C MET A 124 -1.91 4.42 0.80
N ALA A 125 -2.08 3.54 -0.17
CA ALA A 125 -3.03 2.43 -0.11
C ALA A 125 -2.60 1.30 0.84
N CYS A 126 -1.28 1.14 1.09
CA CYS A 126 -0.75 0.21 2.08
C CYS A 126 -1.07 0.67 3.51
N ASP A 127 -1.16 -0.28 4.45
CA ASP A 127 -1.52 0.02 5.84
C ASP A 127 -0.38 0.67 6.62
N LEU A 128 0.84 0.17 6.47
CA LEU A 128 2.03 0.69 7.12
C LEU A 128 3.12 1.03 6.09
N ARG A 129 4.04 1.91 6.44
CA ARG A 129 5.07 2.43 5.53
C ARG A 129 6.40 2.57 6.25
N VAL A 130 7.46 2.02 5.62
CA VAL A 130 8.86 2.19 6.00
C VAL A 130 9.56 2.88 4.84
N ALA A 131 10.39 3.88 5.08
CA ALA A 131 11.07 4.63 4.03
C ALA A 131 12.58 4.71 4.25
N ALA A 132 13.33 4.79 3.16
CA ALA A 132 14.76 5.09 3.21
C ALA A 132 14.98 6.55 3.61
N ALA A 133 16.04 6.79 4.38
CA ALA A 133 16.51 8.12 4.70
C ALA A 133 16.99 8.88 3.45
N GLY A 134 16.81 10.20 3.46
CA GLY A 134 17.35 11.09 2.42
C GLY A 134 16.56 11.07 1.10
N LEU A 135 15.40 10.40 1.02
CA LEU A 135 14.60 10.41 -0.20
C LEU A 135 13.78 11.70 -0.34
N LYS A 136 13.39 11.93 -1.59
CA LYS A 136 12.35 12.89 -1.95
C LYS A 136 11.13 12.17 -2.51
N LEU A 137 9.96 12.52 -1.99
CA LEU A 137 8.64 12.07 -2.43
C LEU A 137 7.94 13.24 -3.11
N SER A 138 7.05 12.98 -4.08
CA SER A 138 6.32 14.06 -4.78
C SER A 138 4.96 13.58 -5.26
N THR A 139 4.00 14.49 -5.30
CA THR A 139 2.69 14.25 -5.92
C THR A 139 2.76 14.31 -7.45
N ALA A 140 3.55 15.20 -8.02
CA ALA A 140 3.90 15.41 -9.44
C ALA A 140 2.76 15.78 -10.40
N PHE A 141 1.50 15.61 -10.06
CA PHE A 141 0.36 15.76 -10.98
C PHE A 141 0.21 17.16 -11.57
N THR A 142 0.19 18.21 -10.75
CA THR A 142 0.00 19.59 -11.21
C THR A 142 1.18 20.10 -12.05
N GLY A 143 2.37 19.50 -11.91
CA GLY A 143 3.54 19.79 -12.73
C GLY A 143 3.36 19.44 -14.22
N ILE A 144 2.39 18.57 -14.54
CA ILE A 144 2.01 18.21 -15.91
C ILE A 144 0.54 18.58 -16.22
N GLY A 145 -0.05 19.47 -15.43
CA GLY A 145 -1.41 20.00 -15.67
C GLY A 145 -2.54 19.05 -15.29
N LEU A 146 -2.28 18.06 -14.42
CA LEU A 146 -3.28 17.07 -13.99
C LEU A 146 -3.64 17.23 -12.51
N THR A 147 -4.79 16.68 -12.13
CA THR A 147 -5.15 16.44 -10.74
C THR A 147 -4.67 15.06 -10.29
N ALA A 148 -4.61 14.84 -8.96
CA ALA A 148 -4.25 13.54 -8.41
C ALA A 148 -5.24 12.44 -8.78
N ASP A 149 -4.71 11.25 -8.98
CA ASP A 149 -5.42 9.97 -9.12
C ASP A 149 -4.98 8.98 -8.01
N SER A 150 -5.22 7.70 -8.18
CA SER A 150 -4.81 6.62 -7.28
C SER A 150 -5.23 6.84 -5.81
N GLY A 151 -6.34 7.55 -5.59
CA GLY A 151 -6.86 7.87 -4.26
C GLY A 151 -6.00 8.86 -3.46
N LEU A 152 -4.97 9.47 -4.08
CA LEU A 152 -3.97 10.27 -3.37
C LEU A 152 -4.56 11.54 -2.76
N SER A 153 -5.53 12.19 -3.42
CA SER A 153 -6.21 13.38 -2.88
C SER A 153 -6.90 13.11 -1.55
N ALA A 154 -7.60 11.98 -1.44
CA ALA A 154 -8.28 11.59 -0.20
C ALA A 154 -7.31 11.11 0.86
N SER A 155 -6.39 10.20 0.52
CA SER A 155 -5.45 9.60 1.47
C SER A 155 -4.48 10.62 2.08
N LEU A 156 -4.00 11.60 1.32
CA LEU A 156 -3.21 12.71 1.86
C LEU A 156 -4.05 13.59 2.78
N ALA A 157 -5.27 13.99 2.37
CA ALA A 157 -6.12 14.82 3.19
C ALA A 157 -6.46 14.15 4.55
N HIS A 158 -6.66 12.84 4.55
CA HIS A 158 -6.87 12.08 5.80
C HIS A 158 -5.61 11.98 6.66
N ALA A 159 -4.43 11.82 6.04
CA ALA A 159 -3.19 11.60 6.78
C ALA A 159 -2.59 12.88 7.35
N VAL A 160 -2.60 14.00 6.59
CA VAL A 160 -1.91 15.25 6.97
C VAL A 160 -2.86 16.45 7.14
N GLY A 161 -4.17 16.23 6.99
CA GLY A 161 -5.20 17.26 6.98
C GLY A 161 -5.26 18.03 5.65
N VAL A 162 -6.42 18.64 5.40
CA VAL A 162 -6.71 19.34 4.13
C VAL A 162 -5.69 20.44 3.79
N PRO A 163 -5.27 21.32 4.74
CA PRO A 163 -4.33 22.39 4.38
C PRO A 163 -3.00 21.88 3.83
N ARG A 164 -2.39 20.89 4.48
CA ARG A 164 -1.11 20.31 4.03
C ARG A 164 -1.29 19.51 2.73
N ALA A 165 -2.36 18.76 2.58
CA ALA A 165 -2.67 18.05 1.34
C ALA A 165 -2.81 19.03 0.16
N MET A 166 -3.49 20.17 0.35
CA MET A 166 -3.60 21.23 -0.66
C MET A 166 -2.22 21.79 -1.04
N GLU A 167 -1.38 22.10 -0.06
CA GLU A 167 -0.01 22.59 -0.28
C GLU A 167 0.78 21.59 -1.17
N LEU A 168 0.83 20.31 -0.77
CA LEU A 168 1.57 19.27 -1.49
C LEU A 168 1.05 19.06 -2.91
N LEU A 169 -0.26 19.11 -3.12
CA LEU A 169 -0.87 18.87 -4.43
C LEU A 169 -0.81 20.10 -5.34
N LEU A 170 -1.00 21.32 -4.80
CA LEU A 170 -1.03 22.53 -5.62
C LEU A 170 0.37 23.04 -5.98
N LEU A 171 1.30 23.06 -5.02
CA LEU A 171 2.66 23.56 -5.23
C LEU A 171 3.54 22.52 -5.91
N ASN A 172 3.20 21.23 -5.76
CA ASN A 172 3.96 20.12 -6.36
C ASN A 172 5.44 20.09 -5.96
N GLU A 173 5.78 20.63 -4.79
CA GLU A 173 7.13 20.63 -4.27
C GLU A 173 7.48 19.25 -3.69
N PRO A 174 8.66 18.69 -4.02
CA PRO A 174 9.11 17.46 -3.39
C PRO A 174 9.34 17.66 -1.89
N PHE A 175 8.88 16.71 -1.08
CA PHE A 175 9.08 16.68 0.37
C PHE A 175 10.01 15.51 0.77
N SER A 176 10.69 15.65 1.89
CA SER A 176 11.63 14.65 2.38
C SER A 176 10.92 13.51 3.11
N THR A 177 11.63 12.37 3.26
CA THR A 177 11.15 11.28 4.13
C THR A 177 11.11 11.67 5.60
N ASP A 178 11.93 12.64 6.04
CA ASP A 178 11.86 13.20 7.38
C ASP A 178 10.60 14.05 7.57
N ASP A 179 10.19 14.84 6.57
CA ASP A 179 8.89 15.53 6.57
C ASP A 179 7.75 14.52 6.62
N ALA A 180 7.83 13.46 5.80
CA ALA A 180 6.83 12.39 5.78
C ALA A 180 6.70 11.69 7.15
N LEU A 181 7.82 11.48 7.86
CA LEU A 181 7.82 10.95 9.22
C LEU A 181 7.17 11.94 10.20
N ALA A 182 7.56 13.21 10.15
CA ALA A 182 7.01 14.24 11.03
C ALA A 182 5.50 14.45 10.84
N TRP A 183 5.00 14.24 9.62
CA TRP A 183 3.56 14.35 9.29
C TRP A 183 2.78 13.04 9.52
N GLY A 184 3.44 11.94 9.88
CA GLY A 184 2.80 10.64 10.07
C GLY A 184 2.48 9.90 8.76
N LEU A 185 3.00 10.36 7.62
CA LEU A 185 2.86 9.65 6.34
C LEU A 185 3.65 8.34 6.31
N VAL A 186 4.79 8.29 6.96
CA VAL A 186 5.57 7.06 7.15
C VAL A 186 5.74 6.77 8.64
N ARG A 187 5.76 5.49 8.99
CA ARG A 187 5.95 5.03 10.37
C ARG A 187 7.40 5.21 10.85
N THR A 188 8.35 4.96 9.94
CA THR A 188 9.77 4.86 10.28
C THR A 188 10.60 5.22 9.05
N VAL A 189 11.74 5.88 9.30
CA VAL A 189 12.78 6.17 8.32
C VAL A 189 14.06 5.46 8.78
N VAL A 190 14.67 4.69 7.88
CA VAL A 190 15.86 3.86 8.16
C VAL A 190 16.93 4.06 7.08
N PRO A 191 18.18 3.64 7.28
CA PRO A 191 19.17 3.61 6.20
C PRO A 191 18.64 2.89 4.95
N PRO A 192 19.02 3.31 3.73
CA PRO A 192 18.47 2.73 2.49
C PRO A 192 18.63 1.21 2.39
N GLU A 193 19.75 0.66 2.87
CA GLU A 193 20.05 -0.77 2.92
C GLU A 193 19.14 -1.57 3.84
N ASP A 194 18.53 -0.93 4.85
CA ASP A 194 17.72 -1.57 5.89
C ASP A 194 16.20 -1.53 5.59
N VAL A 195 15.77 -0.85 4.53
CA VAL A 195 14.34 -0.60 4.27
C VAL A 195 13.55 -1.89 4.10
N LEU A 196 14.02 -2.79 3.22
CA LEU A 196 13.32 -4.05 2.98
C LEU A 196 13.35 -4.93 4.23
N GLY A 197 14.49 -5.02 4.90
CA GLY A 197 14.63 -5.78 6.16
C GLY A 197 13.68 -5.29 7.24
N SER A 198 13.58 -3.98 7.45
CA SER A 198 12.67 -3.37 8.43
C SER A 198 11.19 -3.57 8.07
N ALA A 199 10.86 -3.52 6.77
CA ALA A 199 9.50 -3.80 6.31
C ALA A 199 9.12 -5.27 6.49
N LEU A 200 10.04 -6.19 6.21
CA LEU A 200 9.87 -7.63 6.43
C LEU A 200 9.70 -7.96 7.91
N GLU A 201 10.52 -7.38 8.79
CA GLU A 201 10.37 -7.54 10.24
C GLU A 201 8.97 -7.13 10.71
N LEU A 202 8.47 -5.98 10.21
CA LEU A 202 7.13 -5.51 10.53
C LEU A 202 6.05 -6.43 9.95
N ALA A 203 6.22 -6.93 8.73
CA ALA A 203 5.30 -7.86 8.10
C ALA A 203 5.24 -9.22 8.83
N ARG A 204 6.39 -9.77 9.24
CA ARG A 204 6.47 -11.00 10.07
C ARG A 204 5.74 -10.82 11.40
N ARG A 205 5.92 -9.66 12.04
CA ARG A 205 5.18 -9.33 13.27
C ARG A 205 3.67 -9.30 13.02
N LEU A 206 3.21 -8.77 11.90
CA LEU A 206 1.79 -8.79 11.52
C LEU A 206 1.33 -10.21 11.19
N ALA A 207 2.12 -11.00 10.49
CA ALA A 207 1.79 -12.39 10.13
C ALA A 207 1.60 -13.29 11.34
N THR A 208 2.23 -13.00 12.49
CA THR A 208 2.02 -13.73 13.75
C THR A 208 0.80 -13.27 14.55
N GLY A 209 0.10 -12.22 14.11
CA GLY A 209 -1.05 -11.64 14.82
C GLY A 209 -2.41 -12.16 14.33
N PRO A 210 -3.52 -11.67 14.86
CA PRO A 210 -4.88 -12.08 14.49
C PRO A 210 -5.30 -11.49 13.16
N THR A 211 -5.01 -12.14 12.03
CA THR A 211 -5.18 -11.61 10.68
C THR A 211 -6.61 -11.14 10.41
N LYS A 212 -7.64 -11.91 10.79
CA LYS A 212 -9.05 -11.50 10.61
C LYS A 212 -9.39 -10.23 11.39
N ALA A 213 -8.87 -10.09 12.62
CA ALA A 213 -9.07 -8.87 13.39
C ALA A 213 -8.35 -7.68 12.75
N TYR A 214 -7.17 -7.85 12.17
CA TYR A 214 -6.49 -6.79 11.43
C TYR A 214 -7.28 -6.31 10.20
N VAL A 215 -7.91 -7.23 9.48
CA VAL A 215 -8.80 -6.88 8.35
C VAL A 215 -9.96 -6.02 8.82
N GLU A 216 -10.64 -6.42 9.90
CA GLU A 216 -11.74 -5.64 10.47
C GLU A 216 -11.27 -4.26 10.99
N VAL A 217 -10.09 -4.16 11.60
CA VAL A 217 -9.49 -2.88 12.02
C VAL A 217 -9.23 -1.98 10.80
N ARG A 218 -8.67 -2.52 9.71
CA ARG A 218 -8.43 -1.78 8.46
C ARG A 218 -9.74 -1.20 7.90
N HIS A 219 -10.79 -2.00 7.85
CA HIS A 219 -12.11 -1.58 7.40
C HIS A 219 -12.70 -0.52 8.33
N ALA A 220 -12.68 -0.73 9.64
CA ALA A 220 -13.23 0.19 10.62
C ALA A 220 -12.54 1.56 10.57
N VAL A 221 -11.22 1.61 10.49
CA VAL A 221 -10.45 2.87 10.42
C VAL A 221 -10.79 3.64 9.13
N ARG A 222 -10.81 2.95 7.98
CA ARG A 222 -11.16 3.59 6.68
C ARG A 222 -12.61 4.05 6.65
N PHE A 223 -13.54 3.24 7.16
CA PHE A 223 -14.95 3.57 7.23
C PHE A 223 -15.19 4.76 8.17
N GLY A 224 -14.54 4.77 9.34
CA GLY A 224 -14.65 5.84 10.33
C GLY A 224 -14.11 7.19 9.84
N ALA A 225 -13.16 7.19 8.88
CA ALA A 225 -12.61 8.41 8.32
C ALA A 225 -13.62 9.23 7.47
N VAL A 226 -14.71 8.60 7.00
CA VAL A 226 -15.64 9.21 6.02
C VAL A 226 -17.12 9.12 6.41
N ASN A 227 -17.44 8.45 7.52
CA ASN A 227 -18.82 8.22 7.95
C ASN A 227 -19.15 8.86 9.29
N ALA A 228 -20.42 9.06 9.59
CA ALA A 228 -20.88 9.63 10.86
C ALA A 228 -20.77 8.62 12.01
N MET A 229 -20.57 9.11 13.24
CA MET A 229 -20.34 8.27 14.42
C MET A 229 -21.38 7.16 14.66
N PRO A 230 -22.70 7.37 14.48
CA PRO A 230 -23.67 6.29 14.65
C PRO A 230 -23.48 5.11 13.70
N GLU A 231 -23.08 5.40 12.44
CA GLU A 231 -22.80 4.38 11.42
C GLU A 231 -21.50 3.63 11.76
N VAL A 232 -20.49 4.35 12.23
CA VAL A 232 -19.22 3.76 12.68
C VAL A 232 -19.43 2.80 13.83
N LEU A 233 -20.17 3.21 14.87
CA LEU A 233 -20.48 2.35 16.03
C LEU A 233 -21.27 1.09 15.63
N ALA A 234 -22.21 1.21 14.69
CA ALA A 234 -22.95 0.05 14.17
C ALA A 234 -22.01 -0.92 13.41
N ALA A 235 -21.11 -0.40 12.56
CA ALA A 235 -20.14 -1.21 11.82
C ALA A 235 -19.14 -1.91 12.76
N GLU A 236 -18.62 -1.21 13.78
CA GLU A 236 -17.72 -1.78 14.80
C GLU A 236 -18.42 -2.91 15.59
N GLY A 237 -19.68 -2.70 16.00
CA GLY A 237 -20.47 -3.75 16.67
C GLY A 237 -20.63 -5.00 15.80
N ALA A 238 -20.91 -4.83 14.50
CA ALA A 238 -21.02 -5.93 13.56
C ALA A 238 -19.66 -6.65 13.35
N ALA A 239 -18.55 -5.91 13.29
CA ALA A 239 -17.20 -6.46 13.18
C ALA A 239 -16.84 -7.31 14.43
N GLN A 240 -17.13 -6.81 15.63
CA GLN A 240 -16.92 -7.56 16.88
C GLN A 240 -17.74 -8.86 16.89
N ALA A 241 -19.00 -8.81 16.42
CA ALA A 241 -19.84 -10.00 16.34
C ALA A 241 -19.26 -11.06 15.39
N ARG A 242 -18.71 -10.65 14.23
CA ARG A 242 -18.01 -11.59 13.32
C ARG A 242 -16.76 -12.19 13.95
N LEU A 243 -15.94 -11.37 14.60
CA LEU A 243 -14.68 -11.81 15.23
C LEU A 243 -14.92 -12.73 16.43
N ALA A 244 -16.04 -12.60 17.15
CA ALA A 244 -16.41 -13.48 18.25
C ALA A 244 -16.50 -14.97 17.87
N HIS A 245 -16.70 -15.28 16.58
CA HIS A 245 -16.78 -16.64 16.06
C HIS A 245 -15.43 -17.19 15.57
N THR A 246 -14.32 -16.43 15.69
CA THR A 246 -13.00 -16.87 15.24
C THR A 246 -12.31 -17.76 16.28
N GLU A 247 -11.53 -18.74 15.79
CA GLU A 247 -10.67 -19.58 16.65
C GLU A 247 -9.63 -18.72 17.38
N ASP A 248 -9.09 -17.70 16.72
CA ASP A 248 -8.11 -16.78 17.29
C ASP A 248 -8.67 -16.02 18.50
N HIS A 249 -9.94 -15.55 18.45
CA HIS A 249 -10.57 -14.89 19.59
C HIS A 249 -10.78 -15.85 20.75
N ALA A 250 -11.36 -17.02 20.49
CA ALA A 250 -11.61 -18.02 21.53
C ALA A 250 -10.31 -18.48 22.19
N GLY A 251 -9.27 -18.75 21.40
CA GLY A 251 -7.94 -19.12 21.89
C GLY A 251 -7.29 -18.01 22.72
N ALA A 252 -7.35 -16.76 22.24
CA ALA A 252 -6.79 -15.62 22.97
C ALA A 252 -7.45 -15.39 24.33
N VAL A 253 -8.78 -15.56 24.45
CA VAL A 253 -9.50 -15.48 25.72
C VAL A 253 -9.06 -16.58 26.68
N ALA A 254 -8.94 -17.81 26.18
CA ALA A 254 -8.49 -18.96 27.00
C ALA A 254 -7.05 -18.77 27.50
N ASP A 255 -6.15 -18.29 26.62
CA ASP A 255 -4.76 -18.00 26.97
C ASP A 255 -4.63 -16.85 27.97
N PHE A 256 -5.43 -15.79 27.80
CA PHE A 256 -5.48 -14.69 28.77
C PHE A 256 -5.88 -15.16 30.18
N LEU A 257 -6.95 -15.95 30.27
CA LEU A 257 -7.40 -16.50 31.54
C LEU A 257 -6.35 -17.43 32.18
N ALA A 258 -5.61 -18.16 31.35
CA ALA A 258 -4.51 -19.03 31.78
C ALA A 258 -3.18 -18.28 32.00
N LYS A 259 -3.14 -16.95 31.85
CA LYS A 259 -1.93 -16.10 31.95
C LYS A 259 -0.81 -16.52 30.97
N ARG A 260 -1.18 -16.99 29.78
CA ARG A 260 -0.28 -17.33 28.69
C ARG A 260 -0.31 -16.23 27.60
N LYS A 261 0.76 -16.14 26.82
CA LYS A 261 0.77 -15.31 25.62
C LYS A 261 -0.09 -15.98 24.54
N PRO A 262 -1.06 -15.27 23.92
CA PRO A 262 -1.88 -15.85 22.89
C PRO A 262 -1.07 -16.14 21.60
N THR A 263 -1.50 -17.19 20.89
CA THR A 263 -1.01 -17.56 19.57
C THR A 263 -2.17 -17.44 18.59
N PHE A 264 -1.90 -16.87 17.39
CA PHE A 264 -2.92 -16.61 16.38
C PHE A 264 -2.63 -17.37 15.09
N HIS A 265 -3.66 -17.90 14.48
CA HIS A 265 -3.60 -18.72 13.27
C HIS A 265 -4.31 -18.10 12.08
N GLY A 266 -4.94 -16.93 12.25
CA GLY A 266 -5.72 -16.24 11.20
C GLY A 266 -7.08 -16.89 10.92
N LYS A 267 -7.64 -17.63 11.86
CA LYS A 267 -8.86 -18.46 11.69
C LYS A 267 -10.01 -18.04 12.59
#